data_dbf4fda08f03699fd6c33069d5ca2643
#
_entry.id   dbf4fda08f03699fd6c33069d5ca2643
#
_cell.length_a   1.000
_cell.length_b   1.000
_cell.length_c   1.000
_cell.angle_alpha   90.00
_cell.angle_beta   90.00
_cell.angle_gamma   90.00
#
_symmetry.space_group_name_H-M   'P 1'
#
loop_
_entity.id
_entity.type
_entity.pdbx_description
1 polymer ?
#
loop_
_entity_poly.entity_id
_entity_poly.type
_entity_poly.pdbx_seq_one_letter_code
_entity_poly.pdbx_strand_id
1 'polypeptide(L)'
;SRVLQENALAKKIYDHVMSDSSAEVSDEQARMTTFYDMFFECYYEDDFGNIVVYSKDKIAEQKQKADEAYTSIKQQLSDNPNLNITFLGHTNNLQYAGSHTMSKDQILESYGQEVLDTLYDMQDGDISQVIETENGYHIFQMTYLTDEKATATNKAELTKEANDAYFNNLLTNWVSKIDKDYTYSKSVNTDVYSMITFN
;
A
#
# COMPACT_ATOMS: atom_id res chain seq x y z
N SER A 1 -36.45 -15.67 14.06
CA SER A 1 -36.43 -16.47 12.82
C SER A 1 -35.22 -17.42 12.84
N ARG A 2 -35.28 -18.55 12.13
CA ARG A 2 -34.22 -19.58 12.05
C ARG A 2 -32.89 -18.98 11.60
N VAL A 3 -32.91 -18.09 10.62
CA VAL A 3 -31.71 -17.39 10.09
C VAL A 3 -31.00 -16.58 11.18
N LEU A 4 -31.76 -15.88 12.05
CA LEU A 4 -31.15 -15.12 13.16
C LEU A 4 -30.52 -16.04 14.21
N GLN A 5 -31.06 -17.24 14.43
CA GLN A 5 -30.49 -18.22 15.36
C GLN A 5 -29.23 -18.85 14.77
N GLU A 6 -29.24 -19.17 13.49
CA GLU A 6 -28.07 -19.70 12.77
C GLU A 6 -26.92 -18.71 12.74
N ASN A 7 -27.19 -17.42 12.45
CA ASN A 7 -26.17 -16.36 12.48
C ASN A 7 -25.62 -16.14 13.90
N ALA A 8 -26.49 -16.13 14.92
CA ALA A 8 -26.05 -15.98 16.31
C ALA A 8 -25.18 -17.16 16.77
N LEU A 9 -25.48 -18.39 16.30
CA LEU A 9 -24.66 -19.57 16.58
C LEU A 9 -23.32 -19.50 15.85
N ALA A 10 -23.32 -19.15 14.58
CA ALA A 10 -22.11 -18.98 13.78
C ALA A 10 -21.17 -17.94 14.43
N LYS A 11 -21.73 -16.80 14.84
CA LYS A 11 -20.94 -15.78 15.56
C LYS A 11 -20.37 -16.30 16.88
N LYS A 12 -21.13 -17.04 17.68
CA LYS A 12 -20.62 -17.61 18.93
C LYS A 12 -19.50 -18.61 18.70
N ILE A 13 -19.59 -19.44 17.65
CA ILE A 13 -18.53 -20.39 17.29
C ILE A 13 -17.30 -19.62 16.86
N TYR A 14 -17.45 -18.60 16.01
CA TYR A 14 -16.35 -17.73 15.60
C TYR A 14 -15.68 -17.09 16.81
N ASP A 15 -16.44 -16.40 17.65
CA ASP A 15 -15.92 -15.71 18.84
C ASP A 15 -15.19 -16.70 19.80
N HIS A 16 -15.73 -17.91 19.99
CA HIS A 16 -15.10 -18.94 20.84
C HIS A 16 -13.79 -19.46 20.24
N VAL A 17 -13.76 -19.72 18.94
CA VAL A 17 -12.56 -20.19 18.24
C VAL A 17 -11.51 -19.10 18.21
N MET A 18 -11.91 -17.86 18.00
CA MET A 18 -10.99 -16.71 17.91
C MET A 18 -10.46 -16.27 19.28
N SER A 19 -11.16 -16.61 20.39
CA SER A 19 -10.62 -16.34 21.75
C SER A 19 -9.33 -17.07 22.04
N ASP A 20 -9.09 -18.22 21.39
CA ASP A 20 -7.92 -19.06 21.54
C ASP A 20 -6.86 -18.84 20.44
N SER A 21 -7.17 -17.99 19.46
CA SER A 21 -6.32 -17.67 18.31
C SER A 21 -5.88 -16.20 18.42
N SER A 22 -4.58 -15.97 18.52
CA SER A 22 -4.00 -14.64 18.33
C SER A 22 -3.20 -14.62 17.03
N ALA A 23 -3.82 -14.22 15.93
CA ALA A 23 -3.04 -13.79 14.78
C ALA A 23 -2.44 -12.42 15.15
N GLU A 24 -1.24 -12.41 15.71
CA GLU A 24 -0.54 -11.17 16.03
C GLU A 24 0.12 -10.62 14.75
N VAL A 25 -0.43 -9.54 14.22
CA VAL A 25 0.23 -8.72 13.20
C VAL A 25 1.09 -7.68 13.93
N SER A 26 2.39 -7.68 13.68
CA SER A 26 3.31 -6.72 14.26
C SER A 26 3.12 -5.32 13.63
N ASP A 27 3.54 -4.26 14.34
CA ASP A 27 3.52 -2.90 13.78
C ASP A 27 4.43 -2.78 12.55
N GLU A 28 5.53 -3.54 12.51
CA GLU A 28 6.43 -3.59 11.35
C GLU A 28 5.76 -4.19 10.11
N GLN A 29 4.97 -5.27 10.27
CA GLN A 29 4.21 -5.87 9.17
C GLN A 29 3.10 -4.95 8.67
N ALA A 30 2.51 -4.17 9.57
CA ALA A 30 1.41 -3.28 9.27
C ALA A 30 1.86 -1.86 8.90
N ARG A 31 3.17 -1.55 8.98
CA ARG A 31 3.68 -0.20 8.75
C ARG A 31 3.19 0.38 7.44
N MET A 32 2.65 1.58 7.54
CA MET A 32 2.33 2.44 6.41
C MET A 32 3.24 3.64 6.43
N THR A 33 3.86 3.92 5.30
CA THR A 33 4.79 5.05 5.11
C THR A 33 4.12 6.10 4.25
N THR A 34 4.15 7.37 4.69
CA THR A 34 3.58 8.50 3.95
C THR A 34 4.70 9.40 3.45
N PHE A 35 4.71 9.65 2.15
CA PHE A 35 5.72 10.46 1.47
C PHE A 35 5.12 11.22 0.29
N TYR A 36 5.77 12.31 -0.12
CA TYR A 36 5.53 12.98 -1.39
C TYR A 36 6.47 12.43 -2.46
N ASP A 37 5.95 12.26 -3.67
CA ASP A 37 6.71 11.88 -4.87
C ASP A 37 6.61 13.00 -5.90
N MET A 38 7.74 13.49 -6.37
CA MET A 38 7.86 14.37 -7.52
C MET A 38 8.45 13.58 -8.66
N PHE A 39 7.62 13.31 -9.68
CA PHE A 39 7.92 12.42 -10.77
C PHE A 39 8.19 13.15 -12.08
N PHE A 40 9.27 12.77 -12.73
CA PHE A 40 9.69 13.23 -14.07
C PHE A 40 9.62 12.04 -15.00
N GLU A 41 8.48 11.88 -15.66
CA GLU A 41 8.20 10.73 -16.52
C GLU A 41 9.12 10.67 -17.74
N CYS A 42 9.56 9.46 -18.10
CA CYS A 42 10.35 9.18 -19.30
C CYS A 42 9.56 8.44 -20.38
N TYR A 43 8.25 8.47 -20.32
CA TYR A 43 7.33 7.87 -21.28
C TYR A 43 6.09 8.77 -21.50
N TYR A 44 5.25 8.40 -22.43
CA TYR A 44 3.90 8.93 -22.61
C TYR A 44 2.99 7.82 -23.09
N GLU A 45 1.69 8.01 -22.93
CA GLU A 45 0.66 7.15 -23.52
C GLU A 45 0.22 7.73 -24.85
N ASP A 46 0.24 6.90 -25.92
CA ASP A 46 -0.22 7.31 -27.23
C ASP A 46 -1.76 7.29 -27.32
N ASP A 47 -2.31 7.76 -28.45
CA ASP A 47 -3.75 7.84 -28.68
C ASP A 47 -4.46 6.46 -28.66
N PHE A 48 -3.70 5.37 -28.66
CA PHE A 48 -4.19 3.99 -28.62
C PHE A 48 -4.00 3.33 -27.21
N GLY A 49 -3.48 4.07 -26.25
CA GLY A 49 -3.22 3.56 -24.89
C GLY A 49 -1.91 2.78 -24.76
N ASN A 50 -1.00 2.86 -25.72
CA ASN A 50 0.31 2.22 -25.61
C ASN A 50 1.30 3.12 -24.89
N ILE A 51 2.12 2.53 -24.02
CA ILE A 51 3.24 3.22 -23.38
C ILE A 51 4.40 3.35 -24.35
N VAL A 52 4.81 4.57 -24.61
CA VAL A 52 5.92 4.91 -25.52
C VAL A 52 7.03 5.60 -24.74
N VAL A 53 8.19 4.96 -24.67
CA VAL A 53 9.37 5.53 -24.00
C VAL A 53 9.91 6.71 -24.81
N TYR A 54 10.28 7.79 -24.13
CA TYR A 54 10.89 8.97 -24.76
C TYR A 54 12.23 8.64 -25.45
N SER A 55 12.61 9.49 -26.40
CA SER A 55 13.95 9.45 -27.01
C SER A 55 15.04 9.69 -25.94
N LYS A 56 16.26 9.25 -26.22
CA LYS A 56 17.42 9.48 -25.33
C LYS A 56 17.63 10.94 -24.97
N ASP A 57 17.44 11.85 -25.95
CA ASP A 57 17.58 13.29 -25.71
C ASP A 57 16.49 13.82 -24.77
N LYS A 58 15.27 13.32 -24.93
CA LYS A 58 14.14 13.69 -24.06
C LYS A 58 14.32 13.14 -22.64
N ILE A 59 14.82 11.91 -22.50
CA ILE A 59 15.18 11.32 -21.19
C ILE A 59 16.25 12.14 -20.50
N ALA A 60 17.30 12.57 -21.25
CA ALA A 60 18.35 13.43 -20.70
C ALA A 60 17.81 14.80 -20.25
N GLU A 61 16.85 15.35 -21.00
CA GLU A 61 16.13 16.57 -20.60
C GLU A 61 15.33 16.37 -19.31
N GLN A 62 14.65 15.25 -19.14
CA GLN A 62 13.90 14.95 -17.91
C GLN A 62 14.85 14.79 -16.71
N LYS A 63 15.99 14.12 -16.91
CA LYS A 63 17.02 14.04 -15.87
C LYS A 63 17.52 15.41 -15.44
N GLN A 64 17.85 16.27 -16.40
CA GLN A 64 18.29 17.65 -16.11
C GLN A 64 17.23 18.41 -15.31
N LYS A 65 15.95 18.30 -15.68
CA LYS A 65 14.84 18.92 -14.94
C LYS A 65 14.74 18.40 -13.51
N ALA A 66 14.92 17.10 -13.29
CA ALA A 66 14.93 16.52 -11.97
C ALA A 66 16.10 17.05 -11.10
N ASP A 67 17.32 17.11 -11.67
CA ASP A 67 18.51 17.63 -11.00
C ASP A 67 18.36 19.13 -10.64
N GLU A 68 17.80 19.93 -11.54
CA GLU A 68 17.50 21.36 -11.32
C GLU A 68 16.43 21.53 -10.24
N ALA A 69 15.34 20.72 -10.28
CA ALA A 69 14.29 20.74 -9.28
C ALA A 69 14.83 20.35 -7.90
N TYR A 70 15.65 19.30 -7.81
CA TYR A 70 16.27 18.90 -6.55
C TYR A 70 17.11 20.02 -5.94
N THR A 71 17.92 20.68 -6.76
CA THR A 71 18.74 21.81 -6.31
C THR A 71 17.89 22.97 -5.79
N SER A 72 16.84 23.31 -6.53
CA SER A 72 15.89 24.37 -6.15
C SER A 72 15.13 24.04 -4.86
N ILE A 73 14.65 22.79 -4.74
CA ILE A 73 13.93 22.32 -3.56
C ILE A 73 14.82 22.37 -2.31
N LYS A 74 16.06 21.89 -2.42
CA LYS A 74 17.02 21.98 -1.30
C LYS A 74 17.23 23.39 -0.83
N GLN A 75 17.36 24.35 -1.72
CA GLN A 75 17.49 25.76 -1.37
C GLN A 75 16.23 26.27 -0.65
N GLN A 76 15.05 25.98 -1.19
CA GLN A 76 13.78 26.44 -0.62
C GLN A 76 13.49 25.80 0.74
N LEU A 77 13.82 24.52 0.93
CA LEU A 77 13.69 23.83 2.23
C LEU A 77 14.69 24.35 3.26
N SER A 78 15.86 24.79 2.83
CA SER A 78 16.81 25.49 3.73
C SER A 78 16.23 26.79 4.27
N ASP A 79 15.48 27.51 3.43
CA ASP A 79 14.84 28.79 3.80
C ASP A 79 13.52 28.57 4.58
N ASN A 80 12.80 27.49 4.28
CA ASN A 80 11.55 27.11 4.95
C ASN A 80 11.40 25.56 5.05
N PRO A 81 11.84 24.96 6.17
CA PRO A 81 11.81 23.51 6.35
C PRO A 81 10.41 22.85 6.33
N ASN A 82 9.34 23.64 6.44
CA ASN A 82 7.96 23.13 6.44
C ASN A 82 7.30 23.10 5.05
N LEU A 83 8.02 23.47 3.99
CA LEU A 83 7.49 23.33 2.63
C LEU A 83 7.40 21.85 2.26
N ASN A 84 6.30 21.47 1.62
CA ASN A 84 6.20 20.16 0.99
C ASN A 84 6.46 20.25 -0.52
N ILE A 85 7.00 19.20 -1.13
CA ILE A 85 7.34 19.20 -2.54
C ILE A 85 6.12 19.18 -3.48
N THR A 86 4.96 18.75 -3.03
CA THR A 86 3.72 18.87 -3.81
C THR A 86 3.43 20.34 -4.14
N PHE A 87 3.59 21.22 -3.14
CA PHE A 87 3.43 22.66 -3.35
C PHE A 87 4.49 23.22 -4.32
N LEU A 88 5.76 22.79 -4.15
CA LEU A 88 6.86 23.19 -5.02
C LEU A 88 6.68 22.65 -6.46
N GLY A 89 6.15 21.43 -6.61
CA GLY A 89 5.81 20.84 -7.90
C GLY A 89 4.78 21.68 -8.67
N HIS A 90 3.74 22.13 -8.00
CA HIS A 90 2.70 22.97 -8.61
C HIS A 90 3.22 24.36 -9.02
N THR A 91 4.10 24.96 -8.20
CA THR A 91 4.65 26.28 -8.52
C THR A 91 5.66 26.25 -9.66
N ASN A 92 6.31 25.13 -9.91
CA ASN A 92 7.32 24.97 -10.95
C ASN A 92 6.80 24.31 -12.24
N ASN A 93 5.47 24.18 -12.41
CA ASN A 93 4.84 23.47 -13.55
C ASN A 93 5.35 22.03 -13.74
N LEU A 94 5.73 21.36 -12.66
CA LEU A 94 6.12 19.96 -12.71
C LEU A 94 4.88 19.10 -12.83
N GLN A 95 4.91 18.16 -13.75
CA GLN A 95 3.74 17.47 -14.28
C GLN A 95 3.09 16.52 -13.25
N TYR A 96 3.83 16.10 -12.23
CA TYR A 96 3.31 15.21 -11.20
C TYR A 96 4.02 15.40 -9.86
N ALA A 97 3.28 15.79 -8.84
CA ALA A 97 3.71 15.70 -7.47
C ALA A 97 2.51 15.26 -6.62
N GLY A 98 2.62 14.16 -5.92
CA GLY A 98 1.53 13.55 -5.14
C GLY A 98 1.98 13.05 -3.78
N SER A 99 1.04 12.99 -2.85
CA SER A 99 1.23 12.33 -1.56
C SER A 99 0.76 10.88 -1.67
N HIS A 100 1.56 9.96 -1.18
CA HIS A 100 1.30 8.54 -1.13
C HIS A 100 1.37 8.04 0.30
N THR A 101 0.50 7.10 0.66
CA THR A 101 0.56 6.33 1.90
C THR A 101 0.54 4.86 1.51
N MET A 102 1.66 4.17 1.68
CA MET A 102 1.87 2.83 1.14
C MET A 102 2.51 1.90 2.16
N SER A 103 2.18 0.61 2.06
CA SER A 103 2.91 -0.44 2.77
C SER A 103 4.25 -0.71 2.11
N LYS A 104 5.12 -1.45 2.79
CA LYS A 104 6.40 -1.91 2.26
C LYS A 104 6.25 -2.63 0.92
N ASP A 105 5.29 -3.55 0.83
CA ASP A 105 5.07 -4.36 -0.36
C ASP A 105 4.55 -3.51 -1.53
N GLN A 106 3.68 -2.54 -1.26
CA GLN A 106 3.21 -1.59 -2.27
C GLN A 106 4.33 -0.69 -2.80
N ILE A 107 5.23 -0.22 -1.93
CA ILE A 107 6.40 0.56 -2.36
C ILE A 107 7.31 -0.31 -3.24
N LEU A 108 7.60 -1.54 -2.80
CA LEU A 108 8.43 -2.48 -3.55
C LEU A 108 7.86 -2.79 -4.93
N GLU A 109 6.56 -3.03 -5.02
CA GLU A 109 5.84 -3.33 -6.27
C GLU A 109 5.81 -2.11 -7.21
N SER A 110 5.59 -0.91 -6.67
CA SER A 110 5.41 0.30 -7.48
C SER A 110 6.72 0.94 -7.92
N TYR A 111 7.77 0.87 -7.08
CA TYR A 111 9.01 1.64 -7.27
C TYR A 111 10.27 0.79 -7.28
N GLY A 112 10.20 -0.46 -6.81
CA GLY A 112 11.37 -1.34 -6.73
C GLY A 112 12.19 -1.19 -5.44
N GLN A 113 13.23 -2.03 -5.33
CA GLN A 113 14.02 -2.19 -4.10
C GLN A 113 14.83 -0.95 -3.74
N GLU A 114 15.43 -0.27 -4.73
CA GLU A 114 16.28 0.91 -4.50
C GLU A 114 15.51 2.05 -3.85
N VAL A 115 14.28 2.30 -4.33
CA VAL A 115 13.39 3.32 -3.75
C VAL A 115 12.94 2.93 -2.34
N LEU A 116 12.59 1.64 -2.14
CA LEU A 116 12.22 1.14 -0.83
C LEU A 116 13.34 1.35 0.19
N ASP A 117 14.57 0.95 -0.15
CA ASP A 117 15.73 1.10 0.73
C ASP A 117 15.99 2.58 1.04
N THR A 118 15.91 3.44 0.02
CA THR A 118 16.09 4.89 0.21
C THR A 118 15.03 5.47 1.15
N LEU A 119 13.75 5.16 0.93
CA LEU A 119 12.66 5.67 1.77
C LEU A 119 12.79 5.20 3.22
N TYR A 120 13.24 3.95 3.44
CA TYR A 120 13.38 3.39 4.79
C TYR A 120 14.62 3.89 5.53
N ASP A 121 15.61 4.45 4.83
CA ASP A 121 16.78 5.12 5.41
C ASP A 121 16.51 6.61 5.73
N MET A 122 15.39 7.18 5.24
CA MET A 122 15.01 8.58 5.48
C MET A 122 14.32 8.76 6.83
N GLN A 123 14.44 9.96 7.38
CA GLN A 123 13.69 10.45 8.54
C GLN A 123 12.53 11.35 8.08
N ASP A 124 11.56 11.58 8.96
CA ASP A 124 10.46 12.52 8.71
C ASP A 124 11.01 13.92 8.36
N GLY A 125 10.57 14.44 7.22
CA GLY A 125 11.03 15.72 6.67
C GLY A 125 12.21 15.63 5.70
N ASP A 126 12.91 14.50 5.63
CA ASP A 126 14.04 14.32 4.70
C ASP A 126 13.58 14.35 3.24
N ILE A 127 14.51 14.76 2.37
CA ILE A 127 14.36 14.71 0.92
C ILE A 127 15.41 13.76 0.32
N SER A 128 15.00 12.88 -0.58
CA SER A 128 15.89 12.00 -1.32
C SER A 128 16.72 12.79 -2.34
N GLN A 129 17.81 12.19 -2.81
CA GLN A 129 18.42 12.59 -4.09
C GLN A 129 17.47 12.22 -5.24
N VAL A 130 17.82 12.62 -6.47
CA VAL A 130 17.14 12.13 -7.68
C VAL A 130 17.40 10.64 -7.82
N ILE A 131 16.34 9.84 -7.89
CA ILE A 131 16.41 8.39 -8.08
C ILE A 131 15.88 8.07 -9.47
N GLU A 132 16.60 7.25 -10.21
CA GLU A 132 16.19 6.73 -11.50
C GLU A 132 15.42 5.42 -11.33
N THR A 133 14.26 5.31 -12.00
CA THR A 133 13.47 4.08 -12.09
C THR A 133 13.25 3.73 -13.56
N GLU A 134 12.61 2.60 -13.82
CA GLU A 134 12.23 2.21 -15.20
C GLU A 134 11.33 3.24 -15.90
N ASN A 135 10.55 3.99 -15.11
CA ASN A 135 9.53 4.92 -15.61
C ASN A 135 10.03 6.37 -15.71
N GLY A 136 11.14 6.72 -15.06
CA GLY A 136 11.69 8.07 -15.05
C GLY A 136 12.47 8.40 -13.78
N TYR A 137 12.46 9.67 -13.41
CA TYR A 137 13.23 10.18 -12.26
C TYR A 137 12.28 10.65 -11.16
N HIS A 138 12.62 10.37 -9.91
CA HIS A 138 11.83 10.69 -8.74
C HIS A 138 12.63 11.49 -7.72
N ILE A 139 11.95 12.37 -7.01
CA ILE A 139 12.45 13.02 -5.79
C ILE A 139 11.38 12.81 -4.72
N PHE A 140 11.75 12.17 -3.62
CA PHE A 140 10.85 11.87 -2.52
C PHE A 140 11.08 12.82 -1.36
N GLN A 141 10.00 13.19 -0.66
CA GLN A 141 10.08 13.82 0.65
C GLN A 141 9.30 12.96 1.65
N MET A 142 10.00 12.52 2.69
CA MET A 142 9.36 11.76 3.75
C MET A 142 8.45 12.66 4.57
N THR A 143 7.19 12.25 4.74
CA THR A 143 6.25 12.90 5.64
C THR A 143 6.22 12.16 6.98
N TYR A 144 5.97 10.85 6.90
CA TYR A 144 5.97 9.95 8.06
C TYR A 144 6.56 8.61 7.63
N LEU A 145 7.73 8.24 8.14
CA LEU A 145 8.30 6.90 7.95
C LEU A 145 7.37 5.83 8.53
N THR A 146 6.71 6.16 9.63
CA THR A 146 5.60 5.38 10.17
C THR A 146 4.40 6.31 10.39
N ASP A 147 3.42 6.24 9.49
CA ASP A 147 2.13 6.90 9.69
C ASP A 147 1.32 6.09 10.70
N GLU A 148 1.30 6.53 11.95
CA GLU A 148 0.66 5.81 13.06
C GLU A 148 -0.82 5.51 12.80
N LYS A 149 -1.55 6.46 12.23
CA LYS A 149 -2.97 6.32 11.96
C LYS A 149 -3.23 5.32 10.84
N ALA A 150 -2.52 5.44 9.74
CA ALA A 150 -2.62 4.51 8.60
C ALA A 150 -2.15 3.11 9.01
N THR A 151 -1.06 3.01 9.77
CA THR A 151 -0.53 1.75 10.32
C THR A 151 -1.54 1.06 11.24
N ALA A 152 -2.19 1.79 12.14
CA ALA A 152 -3.22 1.22 13.02
C ALA A 152 -4.42 0.68 12.22
N THR A 153 -4.83 1.40 11.17
CA THR A 153 -5.92 0.95 10.28
C THR A 153 -5.51 -0.32 9.52
N ASN A 154 -4.34 -0.32 8.88
CA ASN A 154 -3.82 -1.47 8.15
C ASN A 154 -3.62 -2.69 9.07
N LYS A 155 -3.14 -2.47 10.30
CA LYS A 155 -2.99 -3.54 11.30
C LYS A 155 -4.33 -4.20 11.63
N ALA A 156 -5.39 -3.42 11.79
CA ALA A 156 -6.72 -3.96 12.04
C ALA A 156 -7.25 -4.78 10.85
N GLU A 157 -7.01 -4.32 9.61
CA GLU A 157 -7.38 -5.03 8.39
C GLU A 157 -6.62 -6.36 8.25
N LEU A 158 -5.29 -6.33 8.37
CA LEU A 158 -4.43 -7.53 8.30
C LEU A 158 -4.77 -8.54 9.40
N THR A 159 -5.05 -8.05 10.62
CA THR A 159 -5.47 -8.92 11.74
C THR A 159 -6.80 -9.60 11.42
N LYS A 160 -7.75 -8.85 10.86
CA LYS A 160 -9.03 -9.42 10.44
C LYS A 160 -8.85 -10.48 9.36
N GLU A 161 -8.06 -10.19 8.32
CA GLU A 161 -7.77 -11.13 7.23
C GLU A 161 -7.10 -12.41 7.74
N ALA A 162 -6.11 -12.29 8.63
CA ALA A 162 -5.43 -13.42 9.23
C ALA A 162 -6.37 -14.29 10.07
N ASN A 163 -7.27 -13.65 10.82
CA ASN A 163 -8.29 -14.32 11.61
C ASN A 163 -9.30 -15.05 10.72
N ASP A 164 -9.78 -14.40 9.65
CA ASP A 164 -10.71 -15.01 8.70
C ASP A 164 -10.08 -16.20 7.98
N ALA A 165 -8.82 -16.09 7.57
CA ALA A 165 -8.06 -17.19 6.97
C ALA A 165 -7.88 -18.38 7.94
N TYR A 166 -7.55 -18.11 9.20
CA TYR A 166 -7.43 -19.13 10.24
C TYR A 166 -8.76 -19.85 10.46
N PHE A 167 -9.86 -19.12 10.61
CA PHE A 167 -11.19 -19.68 10.80
C PHE A 167 -11.63 -20.55 9.62
N ASN A 168 -11.42 -20.07 8.39
CA ASN A 168 -11.74 -20.82 7.18
C ASN A 168 -10.94 -22.14 7.09
N ASN A 169 -9.65 -22.13 7.45
CA ASN A 169 -8.84 -23.32 7.50
C ASN A 169 -9.35 -24.32 8.55
N LEU A 170 -9.75 -23.84 9.73
CA LEU A 170 -10.36 -24.70 10.76
C LEU A 170 -11.68 -25.32 10.28
N LEU A 171 -12.57 -24.54 9.68
CA LEU A 171 -13.82 -25.03 9.11
C LEU A 171 -13.56 -26.12 8.08
N THR A 172 -12.64 -25.90 7.16
CA THR A 172 -12.26 -26.87 6.13
C THR A 172 -11.76 -28.15 6.76
N ASN A 173 -10.90 -28.07 7.80
CA ASN A 173 -10.38 -29.23 8.52
C ASN A 173 -11.46 -29.98 9.31
N TRP A 174 -12.41 -29.29 9.92
CA TRP A 174 -13.52 -29.93 10.64
C TRP A 174 -14.44 -30.68 9.69
N VAL A 175 -14.82 -30.01 8.60
CA VAL A 175 -15.72 -30.60 7.61
C VAL A 175 -15.10 -31.83 6.94
N SER A 176 -13.81 -31.78 6.58
CA SER A 176 -13.10 -32.92 5.98
C SER A 176 -12.98 -34.15 6.91
N LYS A 177 -13.07 -33.93 8.24
CA LYS A 177 -13.12 -35.01 9.24
C LYS A 177 -14.49 -35.66 9.36
N ILE A 178 -15.55 -34.91 9.08
CA ILE A 178 -16.95 -35.39 9.15
C ILE A 178 -17.34 -36.10 7.85
N ASP A 179 -16.94 -35.56 6.72
CA ASP A 179 -17.20 -36.11 5.41
C ASP A 179 -15.98 -35.93 4.50
N LYS A 180 -15.32 -37.05 4.15
CA LYS A 180 -14.11 -37.04 3.31
C LYS A 180 -14.36 -36.60 1.86
N ASP A 181 -15.60 -36.73 1.40
CA ASP A 181 -16.03 -36.33 0.04
C ASP A 181 -16.63 -34.92 0.02
N TYR A 182 -16.70 -34.28 1.18
CA TYR A 182 -17.21 -32.93 1.29
C TYR A 182 -16.18 -31.94 0.77
N THR A 183 -16.57 -31.23 -0.28
CA THR A 183 -15.85 -30.00 -0.68
C THR A 183 -16.72 -28.81 -0.39
N TYR A 184 -16.17 -27.81 0.30
CA TYR A 184 -16.82 -26.57 0.67
C TYR A 184 -17.61 -25.94 -0.51
N SER A 185 -17.02 -25.96 -1.71
CA SER A 185 -17.63 -25.45 -2.93
C SER A 185 -18.89 -26.20 -3.42
N LYS A 186 -19.10 -27.45 -2.95
CA LYS A 186 -20.25 -28.29 -3.38
C LYS A 186 -21.45 -28.24 -2.44
N SER A 187 -21.23 -27.83 -1.21
CA SER A 187 -22.23 -27.99 -0.13
C SER A 187 -22.67 -26.66 0.50
N VAL A 188 -21.97 -25.57 0.24
CA VAL A 188 -22.34 -24.25 0.73
C VAL A 188 -23.15 -23.53 -0.36
N ASN A 189 -24.37 -23.17 -0.02
CA ASN A 189 -25.09 -22.19 -0.81
C ASN A 189 -24.35 -20.85 -0.64
N THR A 190 -23.50 -20.52 -1.61
CA THR A 190 -22.68 -19.30 -1.64
C THR A 190 -23.51 -18.04 -1.49
N ASP A 191 -24.78 -18.05 -1.91
CA ASP A 191 -25.70 -16.92 -1.76
C ASP A 191 -26.10 -16.69 -0.30
N VAL A 192 -26.23 -17.78 0.49
CA VAL A 192 -26.51 -17.68 1.92
C VAL A 192 -25.25 -17.31 2.71
N TYR A 193 -24.08 -17.80 2.31
CA TYR A 193 -22.83 -17.50 2.98
C TYR A 193 -22.38 -16.05 2.77
N SER A 194 -22.60 -15.49 1.58
CA SER A 194 -22.31 -14.09 1.30
C SER A 194 -23.18 -13.09 2.09
N MET A 195 -24.28 -13.56 2.69
CA MET A 195 -25.15 -12.78 3.56
C MET A 195 -24.72 -12.79 5.04
N ILE A 196 -23.74 -13.63 5.40
CA ILE A 196 -23.19 -13.66 6.77
C ILE A 196 -22.12 -12.59 6.87
N THR A 197 -22.49 -11.42 7.34
CA THR A 197 -21.53 -10.36 7.68
C THR A 197 -21.20 -10.46 9.17
N PHE A 198 -19.94 -10.67 9.47
CA PHE A 198 -19.40 -10.54 10.82
C PHE A 198 -19.04 -9.05 11.03
N ASN A 199 -19.95 -8.31 11.65
CA ASN A 199 -19.71 -6.93 12.11
C ASN A 199 -19.16 -6.93 13.52
#